data_b8ef2be97ee7310aba347c842582e1c3
#
_entry.id   b8ef2be97ee7310aba347c842582e1c3
#
_cell.length_a   1.000
_cell.length_b   1.000
_cell.length_c   1.000
_cell.angle_alpha   90.00
_cell.angle_beta   90.00
_cell.angle_gamma   90.00
#
_symmetry.space_group_name_H-M   'P 1'
#
loop_
_entity.id
_entity.type
_entity.pdbx_description
1 polymer ?
#
loop_
_entity_poly.entity_id
_entity_poly.type
_entity_poly.pdbx_seq_one_letter_code
_entity_poly.pdbx_strand_id
1 'polypeptide(L)'
;MRQTAKRCGRWLAVLLVLGILIGCRWVFPRRDRIAGEAGTVTTAQSVTEAQGRNQCGGCSAAYLLRADGKDITGAEAYAEIPLKLPNGYLLPQGIRSYLRQEGYPAVMCRGTPDQLCARLREGLPVIALIQEGEALHYVAVVGCDSESLYLADSLCPPAEGYNRVVSREEFARLQQIGLPGFEEVYITAAPDR
;
A
#
# COMPACT_ATOMS: atom_id res chain seq x y z
N MET A 1 -29.41 40.21 16.92
CA MET A 1 -28.83 38.99 17.54
C MET A 1 -29.23 37.68 16.87
N ARG A 2 -30.44 37.44 16.35
CA ARG A 2 -30.82 36.16 15.69
C ARG A 2 -30.13 35.86 14.36
N GLN A 3 -29.70 36.86 13.60
CA GLN A 3 -29.02 36.66 12.29
C GLN A 3 -27.54 36.21 12.42
N THR A 4 -26.85 36.71 13.44
CA THR A 4 -25.45 36.32 13.69
C THR A 4 -25.31 34.87 14.15
N ALA A 5 -26.26 34.40 15.00
CA ALA A 5 -26.28 33.01 15.45
C ALA A 5 -26.54 32.00 14.28
N LYS A 6 -27.40 32.35 13.31
CA LYS A 6 -27.65 31.52 12.12
C LYS A 6 -26.45 31.48 11.16
N ARG A 7 -25.69 32.57 11.06
CA ARG A 7 -24.44 32.61 10.27
C ARG A 7 -23.34 31.76 10.91
N CYS A 8 -23.17 31.85 12.23
CA CYS A 8 -22.17 31.08 12.96
C CYS A 8 -22.43 29.55 12.85
N GLY A 9 -23.70 29.11 12.98
CA GLY A 9 -24.07 27.71 12.82
C GLY A 9 -23.81 27.14 11.42
N ARG A 10 -23.98 27.96 10.36
CA ARG A 10 -23.67 27.55 8.97
C ARG A 10 -22.17 27.34 8.75
N TRP A 11 -21.31 28.20 9.29
CA TRP A 11 -19.86 28.06 9.20
C TRP A 11 -19.34 26.85 9.99
N LEU A 12 -19.89 26.57 11.17
CA LEU A 12 -19.58 25.37 11.96
C LEU A 12 -19.94 24.10 11.20
N ALA A 13 -21.11 24.05 10.55
CA ALA A 13 -21.49 22.90 9.73
C ALA A 13 -20.57 22.70 8.52
N VAL A 14 -20.17 23.79 7.85
CA VAL A 14 -19.20 23.72 6.74
C VAL A 14 -17.84 23.20 7.21
N LEU A 15 -17.34 23.69 8.33
CA LEU A 15 -16.06 23.23 8.91
C LEU A 15 -16.12 21.75 9.31
N LEU A 16 -17.25 21.32 9.89
CA LEU A 16 -17.46 19.91 10.24
C LEU A 16 -17.45 19.00 8.99
N VAL A 17 -18.18 19.40 7.94
CA VAL A 17 -18.22 18.66 6.67
C VAL A 17 -16.83 18.63 6.02
N LEU A 18 -16.11 19.74 6.00
CA LEU A 18 -14.73 19.79 5.49
C LEU A 18 -13.80 18.89 6.32
N GLY A 19 -13.92 18.89 7.64
CA GLY A 19 -13.16 18.00 8.53
C GLY A 19 -13.44 16.53 8.26
N ILE A 20 -14.70 16.15 8.04
CA ILE A 20 -15.10 14.79 7.68
C ILE A 20 -14.54 14.41 6.30
N LEU A 21 -14.65 15.29 5.30
CA LEU A 21 -14.13 15.03 3.95
C LEU A 21 -12.60 14.87 3.94
N ILE A 22 -11.88 15.71 4.70
CA ILE A 22 -10.42 15.60 4.85
C ILE A 22 -10.07 14.29 5.58
N GLY A 23 -10.79 13.95 6.65
CA GLY A 23 -10.62 12.69 7.37
C GLY A 23 -10.86 11.47 6.49
N CYS A 24 -11.94 11.47 5.70
CA CYS A 24 -12.22 10.40 4.73
C CYS A 24 -11.09 10.23 3.70
N ARG A 25 -10.54 11.33 3.18
CA ARG A 25 -9.40 11.28 2.23
C ARG A 25 -8.12 10.72 2.87
N TRP A 26 -7.98 10.84 4.17
CA TRP A 26 -6.82 10.28 4.89
C TRP A 26 -7.00 8.80 5.19
N VAL A 27 -8.23 8.39 5.51
CA VAL A 27 -8.56 7.01 5.92
C VAL A 27 -8.71 6.07 4.72
N PHE A 28 -9.45 6.50 3.68
CA PHE A 28 -9.79 5.65 2.56
C PHE A 28 -8.79 5.75 1.40
N PRO A 29 -8.50 4.62 0.70
CA PRO A 29 -7.69 4.62 -0.50
C PRO A 29 -8.40 5.38 -1.63
N ARG A 30 -7.62 6.08 -2.45
CA ARG A 30 -8.13 6.75 -3.65
C ARG A 30 -8.25 5.75 -4.79
N ARG A 31 -9.28 5.90 -5.62
CA ARG A 31 -9.33 5.16 -6.88
C ARG A 31 -8.17 5.64 -7.77
N ASP A 32 -7.35 4.69 -8.23
CA ASP A 32 -6.27 5.03 -9.15
C ASP A 32 -6.84 5.47 -10.50
N ARG A 33 -6.23 6.48 -11.09
CA ARG A 33 -6.64 7.05 -12.39
C ARG A 33 -5.64 6.75 -13.50
N ILE A 34 -4.54 6.06 -13.16
CA ILE A 34 -3.57 5.65 -14.17
C ILE A 34 -4.24 4.69 -15.16
N ALA A 35 -3.92 4.83 -16.44
CA ALA A 35 -4.36 3.86 -17.42
C ALA A 35 -3.67 2.51 -17.12
N GLY A 36 -4.44 1.43 -17.05
CA GLY A 36 -3.88 0.10 -16.90
C GLY A 36 -3.10 -0.28 -18.16
N GLU A 37 -1.97 -0.92 -17.97
CA GLU A 37 -1.13 -1.40 -19.06
C GLU A 37 -0.84 -2.89 -18.91
N ALA A 38 -0.98 -3.62 -20.03
CA ALA A 38 -0.44 -4.96 -20.17
C ALA A 38 1.00 -4.85 -20.69
N GLY A 39 1.94 -5.54 -20.07
CA GLY A 39 3.33 -5.57 -20.52
C GLY A 39 4.27 -5.98 -19.40
N THR A 40 5.51 -6.33 -19.78
CA THR A 40 6.53 -6.74 -18.82
C THR A 40 7.17 -5.52 -18.18
N VAL A 41 7.19 -5.50 -16.85
CA VAL A 41 7.84 -4.50 -16.01
C VAL A 41 8.56 -5.19 -14.87
N THR A 42 9.77 -4.75 -14.57
CA THR A 42 10.49 -5.13 -13.36
C THR A 42 11.05 -3.87 -12.72
N THR A 43 10.84 -3.69 -11.43
CA THR A 43 11.41 -2.57 -10.66
C THR A 43 12.84 -2.89 -10.21
N ALA A 44 13.50 -1.93 -9.56
CA ALA A 44 14.65 -2.23 -8.72
C ALA A 44 14.31 -3.32 -7.71
N GLN A 45 15.22 -4.24 -7.49
CA GLN A 45 15.02 -5.44 -6.66
C GLN A 45 15.94 -5.43 -5.45
N SER A 46 15.52 -6.15 -4.42
CA SER A 46 16.28 -6.39 -3.20
C SER A 46 16.12 -7.85 -2.77
N VAL A 47 16.72 -8.22 -1.66
CA VAL A 47 16.56 -9.54 -1.06
C VAL A 47 15.26 -9.58 -0.26
N THR A 48 14.48 -10.64 -0.42
CA THR A 48 13.31 -10.90 0.42
C THR A 48 13.76 -11.42 1.79
N GLU A 49 12.97 -11.20 2.82
CA GLU A 49 13.25 -11.67 4.17
C GLU A 49 12.03 -12.38 4.76
N ALA A 50 12.27 -13.34 5.64
CA ALA A 50 11.19 -13.99 6.38
C ALA A 50 10.69 -13.05 7.48
N GLN A 51 9.37 -12.91 7.59
CA GLN A 51 8.76 -12.05 8.58
C GLN A 51 8.79 -12.66 10.00
N GLY A 52 8.87 -11.81 11.00
CA GLY A 52 8.41 -12.12 12.35
C GLY A 52 6.88 -11.98 12.46
N ARG A 53 6.36 -12.16 13.66
CA ARG A 53 4.91 -12.09 13.92
C ARG A 53 4.34 -10.71 13.50
N ASN A 54 3.36 -10.70 12.59
CA ASN A 54 2.64 -9.51 12.11
C ASN A 54 3.52 -8.47 11.39
N GLN A 55 4.72 -8.84 10.92
CA GLN A 55 5.70 -7.92 10.34
C GLN A 55 5.60 -7.81 8.80
N CYS A 56 4.62 -8.44 8.15
CA CYS A 56 4.50 -8.44 6.69
C CYS A 56 4.56 -7.03 6.07
N GLY A 57 3.85 -6.06 6.65
CA GLY A 57 3.88 -4.68 6.17
C GLY A 57 5.24 -4.00 6.39
N GLY A 58 5.96 -4.34 7.47
CA GLY A 58 7.34 -3.90 7.72
C GLY A 58 8.30 -4.49 6.69
N CYS A 59 8.22 -5.79 6.42
CA CYS A 59 9.03 -6.48 5.41
C CYS A 59 8.79 -5.90 4.01
N SER A 60 7.51 -5.64 3.64
CA SER A 60 7.18 -5.04 2.35
C SER A 60 7.69 -3.61 2.21
N ALA A 61 7.60 -2.80 3.28
CA ALA A 61 8.14 -1.44 3.30
C ALA A 61 9.68 -1.44 3.23
N ALA A 62 10.33 -2.30 4.04
CA ALA A 62 11.78 -2.44 4.01
C ALA A 62 12.28 -2.93 2.66
N TYR A 63 11.57 -3.85 2.01
CA TYR A 63 11.92 -4.30 0.66
C TYR A 63 11.95 -3.12 -0.33
N LEU A 64 10.91 -2.27 -0.33
CA LEU A 64 10.85 -1.08 -1.18
C LEU A 64 12.02 -0.12 -0.90
N LEU A 65 12.29 0.14 0.38
CA LEU A 65 13.36 1.05 0.80
C LEU A 65 14.76 0.52 0.41
N ARG A 66 14.99 -0.79 0.56
CA ARG A 66 16.23 -1.45 0.13
C ARG A 66 16.40 -1.45 -1.39
N ALA A 67 15.31 -1.62 -2.14
CA ALA A 67 15.33 -1.52 -3.59
C ALA A 67 15.78 -0.12 -4.08
N ASP A 68 15.56 0.92 -3.25
CA ASP A 68 16.04 2.29 -3.46
C ASP A 68 17.37 2.60 -2.73
N GLY A 69 18.06 1.57 -2.22
CA GLY A 69 19.42 1.67 -1.68
C GLY A 69 19.52 2.00 -0.18
N LYS A 70 18.42 1.99 0.58
CA LYS A 70 18.47 2.13 2.04
C LYS A 70 18.84 0.80 2.70
N ASP A 71 19.54 0.87 3.83
CA ASP A 71 19.87 -0.29 4.65
C ASP A 71 18.91 -0.37 5.84
N ILE A 72 17.90 -1.25 5.74
CA ILE A 72 16.87 -1.43 6.76
C ILE A 72 16.26 -2.84 6.68
N THR A 73 15.96 -3.41 7.82
CA THR A 73 15.25 -4.70 7.95
C THR A 73 13.74 -4.51 8.09
N GLY A 74 12.96 -5.55 7.80
CA GLY A 74 11.52 -5.55 8.02
C GLY A 74 11.11 -5.35 9.48
N ALA A 75 11.92 -5.85 10.41
CA ALA A 75 11.68 -5.66 11.84
C ALA A 75 11.87 -4.20 12.26
N GLU A 76 12.92 -3.53 11.78
CA GLU A 76 13.16 -2.10 12.03
C GLU A 76 12.04 -1.24 11.40
N ALA A 77 11.72 -1.45 10.13
CA ALA A 77 10.61 -0.75 9.49
C ALA A 77 9.29 -0.99 10.25
N TYR A 78 9.01 -2.23 10.66
CA TYR A 78 7.81 -2.53 11.46
C TYR A 78 7.80 -1.76 12.78
N ALA A 79 8.94 -1.63 13.47
CA ALA A 79 9.03 -0.91 14.74
C ALA A 79 8.62 0.57 14.57
N GLU A 80 9.04 1.20 13.49
CA GLU A 80 8.84 2.63 13.20
C GLU A 80 7.49 2.95 12.55
N ILE A 81 6.86 1.99 11.86
CA ILE A 81 5.54 2.24 11.24
C ILE A 81 4.50 2.57 12.31
N PRO A 82 3.84 3.75 12.24
CA PRO A 82 2.76 4.12 13.15
C PRO A 82 1.47 3.34 12.85
N LEU A 83 0.44 3.52 13.68
CA LEU A 83 -0.92 2.98 13.49
C LEU A 83 -0.97 1.46 13.42
N LYS A 84 -0.46 0.84 14.48
CA LYS A 84 -0.64 -0.58 14.76
C LYS A 84 -1.96 -0.81 15.52
N LEU A 85 -2.66 -1.86 15.15
CA LEU A 85 -3.80 -2.36 15.93
C LEU A 85 -3.30 -3.02 17.23
N PRO A 86 -4.14 -3.21 18.26
CA PRO A 86 -3.74 -3.85 19.52
C PRO A 86 -3.15 -5.25 19.36
N ASN A 87 -3.52 -5.97 18.31
CA ASN A 87 -2.98 -7.28 17.96
C ASN A 87 -1.66 -7.21 17.16
N GLY A 88 -1.14 -6.01 16.87
CA GLY A 88 0.10 -5.78 16.14
C GLY A 88 -0.05 -5.69 14.61
N TYR A 89 -1.24 -5.86 14.04
CA TYR A 89 -1.44 -5.64 12.60
C TYR A 89 -1.25 -4.16 12.23
N LEU A 90 -0.60 -3.93 11.09
CA LEU A 90 -0.42 -2.58 10.54
C LEU A 90 -1.63 -2.16 9.71
N LEU A 91 -2.03 -0.90 9.87
CA LEU A 91 -2.98 -0.28 8.97
C LEU A 91 -2.26 0.25 7.71
N PRO A 92 -2.88 0.21 6.51
CA PRO A 92 -2.27 0.74 5.28
C PRO A 92 -1.86 2.21 5.41
N GLN A 93 -2.62 3.01 6.18
CA GLN A 93 -2.30 4.40 6.47
C GLN A 93 -0.98 4.56 7.24
N GLY A 94 -0.65 3.59 8.11
CA GLY A 94 0.61 3.55 8.84
C GLY A 94 1.80 3.39 7.91
N ILE A 95 1.73 2.40 7.01
CA ILE A 95 2.77 2.15 6.00
C ILE A 95 2.96 3.38 5.10
N ARG A 96 1.85 3.95 4.59
CA ARG A 96 1.90 5.19 3.80
C ARG A 96 2.57 6.34 4.57
N SER A 97 2.22 6.54 5.84
CA SER A 97 2.77 7.61 6.66
C SER A 97 4.26 7.42 6.90
N TYR A 98 4.68 6.20 7.17
CA TYR A 98 6.09 5.83 7.34
C TYR A 98 6.90 6.11 6.06
N LEU A 99 6.45 5.64 4.89
CA LEU A 99 7.12 5.91 3.64
C LEU A 99 7.25 7.43 3.36
N ARG A 100 6.25 8.23 3.76
CA ARG A 100 6.34 9.69 3.65
C ARG A 100 7.36 10.30 4.60
N GLN A 101 7.52 9.78 5.80
CA GLN A 101 8.58 10.18 6.74
C GLN A 101 9.96 9.85 6.19
N GLU A 102 10.07 8.73 5.45
CA GLU A 102 11.28 8.32 4.74
C GLU A 102 11.58 9.14 3.47
N GLY A 103 10.74 10.11 3.11
CA GLY A 103 10.94 11.02 1.98
C GLY A 103 10.22 10.61 0.69
N TYR A 104 9.41 9.56 0.70
CA TYR A 104 8.68 9.10 -0.48
C TYR A 104 7.29 9.75 -0.56
N PRO A 105 6.83 10.20 -1.73
CA PRO A 105 5.49 10.77 -1.91
C PRO A 105 4.41 9.68 -1.95
N ALA A 106 4.38 8.82 -0.92
CA ALA A 106 3.54 7.64 -0.88
C ALA A 106 2.04 7.96 -0.90
N VAL A 107 1.31 7.24 -1.73
CA VAL A 107 -0.15 7.32 -1.83
C VAL A 107 -0.77 5.92 -1.70
N MET A 108 -1.96 5.87 -1.11
CA MET A 108 -2.76 4.66 -0.99
C MET A 108 -3.85 4.70 -2.05
N CYS A 109 -3.85 3.73 -2.94
CA CYS A 109 -4.75 3.64 -4.09
C CYS A 109 -5.58 2.36 -4.06
N ARG A 110 -6.67 2.35 -4.83
CA ARG A 110 -7.42 1.16 -5.24
C ARG A 110 -7.38 1.05 -6.75
N GLY A 111 -7.12 -0.13 -7.26
CA GLY A 111 -7.11 -0.35 -8.70
C GLY A 111 -6.78 -1.79 -9.08
N THR A 112 -7.00 -2.07 -10.35
CA THR A 112 -6.77 -3.39 -10.95
C THR A 112 -5.29 -3.78 -10.98
N PRO A 113 -4.97 -5.08 -11.17
CA PRO A 113 -3.58 -5.52 -11.39
C PRO A 113 -2.89 -4.76 -12.52
N ASP A 114 -3.61 -4.40 -13.60
CA ASP A 114 -3.04 -3.61 -14.71
C ASP A 114 -2.64 -2.20 -14.29
N GLN A 115 -3.44 -1.55 -13.46
CA GLN A 115 -3.11 -0.23 -12.90
C GLN A 115 -1.93 -0.33 -11.93
N LEU A 116 -1.88 -1.39 -11.12
CA LEU A 116 -0.72 -1.65 -10.26
C LEU A 116 0.55 -1.86 -11.10
N CYS A 117 0.48 -2.65 -12.17
CA CYS A 117 1.60 -2.84 -13.09
C CYS A 117 2.06 -1.52 -13.75
N ALA A 118 1.12 -0.66 -14.11
CA ALA A 118 1.47 0.67 -14.62
C ALA A 118 2.25 1.51 -13.59
N ARG A 119 1.94 1.36 -12.28
CA ARG A 119 2.70 2.00 -11.20
C ARG A 119 4.13 1.48 -11.05
N LEU A 120 4.38 0.20 -11.33
CA LEU A 120 5.74 -0.36 -11.30
C LEU A 120 6.68 0.32 -12.29
N ARG A 121 6.17 0.93 -13.38
CA ARG A 121 7.00 1.70 -14.34
C ARG A 121 7.60 2.97 -13.74
N GLU A 122 7.13 3.39 -12.59
CA GLU A 122 7.71 4.50 -11.83
C GLU A 122 9.03 4.10 -11.12
N GLY A 123 9.42 2.82 -11.21
CA GLY A 123 10.73 2.29 -10.85
C GLY A 123 10.84 1.67 -9.46
N LEU A 124 9.82 1.83 -8.61
CA LEU A 124 9.81 1.28 -7.24
C LEU A 124 8.74 0.19 -7.09
N PRO A 125 8.99 -0.80 -6.19
CA PRO A 125 7.99 -1.78 -5.82
C PRO A 125 6.70 -1.15 -5.30
N VAL A 126 5.57 -1.82 -5.48
CA VAL A 126 4.26 -1.42 -4.98
C VAL A 126 3.85 -2.38 -3.86
N ILE A 127 3.44 -1.83 -2.71
CA ILE A 127 3.01 -2.65 -1.57
C ILE A 127 1.51 -2.92 -1.71
N ALA A 128 1.12 -4.18 -1.86
CA ALA A 128 -0.27 -4.59 -1.99
C ALA A 128 -0.77 -5.28 -0.72
N LEU A 129 -2.05 -5.09 -0.42
CA LEU A 129 -2.76 -5.82 0.62
C LEU A 129 -3.56 -6.95 -0.03
N ILE A 130 -3.36 -8.18 0.43
CA ILE A 130 -3.99 -9.38 -0.08
C ILE A 130 -4.63 -10.20 1.03
N GLN A 131 -5.52 -11.09 0.67
CA GLN A 131 -6.06 -12.13 1.54
C GLN A 131 -5.20 -13.38 1.43
N GLU A 132 -4.60 -13.82 2.54
CA GLU A 132 -3.84 -15.06 2.62
C GLU A 132 -4.51 -15.99 3.65
N GLY A 133 -5.26 -16.98 3.15
CA GLY A 133 -6.15 -17.77 3.99
C GLY A 133 -7.19 -16.90 4.69
N GLU A 134 -7.23 -16.94 6.02
CA GLU A 134 -8.13 -16.11 6.83
C GLU A 134 -7.51 -14.77 7.26
N ALA A 135 -6.23 -14.51 6.96
CA ALA A 135 -5.51 -13.33 7.39
C ALA A 135 -5.31 -12.33 6.25
N LEU A 136 -5.18 -11.06 6.60
CA LEU A 136 -4.69 -10.03 5.70
C LEU A 136 -3.17 -10.03 5.71
N HIS A 137 -2.57 -9.89 4.52
CA HIS A 137 -1.14 -9.97 4.33
C HIS A 137 -0.65 -8.88 3.38
N TYR A 138 0.50 -8.29 3.68
CA TYR A 138 1.18 -7.35 2.78
C TYR A 138 2.27 -8.05 2.01
N VAL A 139 2.34 -7.76 0.71
CA VAL A 139 3.42 -8.20 -0.18
C VAL A 139 3.97 -7.00 -0.96
N ALA A 140 5.23 -7.04 -1.33
CA ALA A 140 5.77 -6.09 -2.30
C ALA A 140 5.68 -6.71 -3.70
N VAL A 141 4.97 -6.05 -4.60
CA VAL A 141 4.94 -6.40 -6.02
C VAL A 141 6.12 -5.72 -6.68
N VAL A 142 6.98 -6.50 -7.31
CA VAL A 142 8.27 -6.06 -7.84
C VAL A 142 8.37 -6.16 -9.36
N GLY A 143 7.39 -6.77 -9.98
CA GLY A 143 7.33 -6.91 -11.43
C GLY A 143 6.03 -7.55 -11.88
N CYS A 144 5.80 -7.50 -13.18
CA CYS A 144 4.71 -8.20 -13.84
C CYS A 144 5.04 -8.44 -15.31
N ASP A 145 4.33 -9.39 -15.93
CA ASP A 145 4.25 -9.59 -17.37
C ASP A 145 2.77 -9.64 -17.81
N SER A 146 2.50 -10.14 -19.01
CA SER A 146 1.13 -10.26 -19.55
C SER A 146 0.24 -11.22 -18.74
N GLU A 147 0.80 -12.17 -18.00
CA GLU A 147 0.07 -13.25 -17.33
C GLU A 147 0.21 -13.23 -15.81
N SER A 148 1.34 -12.73 -15.31
CA SER A 148 1.77 -12.91 -13.92
C SER A 148 2.20 -11.62 -13.23
N LEU A 149 2.20 -11.67 -11.89
CA LEU A 149 2.86 -10.72 -11.01
C LEU A 149 3.95 -11.44 -10.20
N TYR A 150 5.05 -10.74 -9.96
CA TYR A 150 6.21 -11.19 -9.20
C TYR A 150 6.22 -10.53 -7.85
N LEU A 151 6.18 -11.32 -6.77
CA LEU A 151 5.99 -10.85 -5.40
C LEU A 151 7.22 -11.14 -4.55
N ALA A 152 7.64 -10.16 -3.78
CA ALA A 152 8.47 -10.35 -2.62
C ALA A 152 7.53 -10.58 -1.42
N ASP A 153 7.42 -11.85 -1.04
CA ASP A 153 6.49 -12.33 -0.02
C ASP A 153 7.27 -12.84 1.20
N SER A 154 7.06 -12.21 2.34
CA SER A 154 7.76 -12.55 3.59
C SER A 154 7.26 -13.84 4.27
N LEU A 155 6.21 -14.49 3.76
CA LEU A 155 5.79 -15.84 4.15
C LEU A 155 6.52 -16.94 3.38
N CYS A 156 7.13 -16.61 2.24
CA CYS A 156 7.93 -17.53 1.45
C CYS A 156 9.41 -17.52 1.89
N PRO A 157 10.18 -18.57 1.58
CA PRO A 157 11.61 -18.58 1.85
C PRO A 157 12.32 -17.38 1.23
N PRO A 158 13.33 -16.78 1.91
CA PRO A 158 14.08 -15.66 1.36
C PRO A 158 14.75 -15.98 0.03
N ALA A 159 14.75 -15.00 -0.88
CA ALA A 159 15.40 -15.08 -2.18
C ALA A 159 15.85 -13.70 -2.67
N GLU A 160 16.68 -13.66 -3.69
CA GLU A 160 16.99 -12.44 -4.43
C GLU A 160 15.83 -12.08 -5.36
N GLY A 161 15.46 -10.83 -5.39
CA GLY A 161 14.40 -10.29 -6.23
C GLY A 161 13.01 -10.67 -5.72
N TYR A 162 12.44 -11.75 -6.20
CA TYR A 162 11.11 -12.22 -5.81
C TYR A 162 11.13 -13.70 -5.44
N ASN A 163 10.15 -14.14 -4.67
CA ASN A 163 10.05 -15.52 -4.19
C ASN A 163 8.64 -16.13 -4.37
N ARG A 164 7.71 -15.38 -4.97
CA ARG A 164 6.37 -15.87 -5.30
C ARG A 164 5.93 -15.32 -6.66
N VAL A 165 5.32 -16.17 -7.48
CA VAL A 165 4.70 -15.78 -8.75
C VAL A 165 3.22 -16.16 -8.69
N VAL A 166 2.34 -15.24 -9.08
CA VAL A 166 0.90 -15.46 -9.13
C VAL A 166 0.34 -14.98 -10.47
N SER A 167 -0.70 -15.63 -10.99
CA SER A 167 -1.38 -15.11 -12.17
C SER A 167 -2.11 -13.79 -11.85
N ARG A 168 -2.38 -12.98 -12.87
CA ARG A 168 -3.16 -11.72 -12.72
C ARG A 168 -4.55 -12.00 -12.16
N GLU A 169 -5.18 -13.08 -12.60
CA GLU A 169 -6.49 -13.49 -12.09
C GLU A 169 -6.43 -13.92 -10.63
N GLU A 170 -5.43 -14.73 -10.26
CA GLU A 170 -5.18 -15.13 -8.88
C GLU A 170 -4.96 -13.90 -7.99
N PHE A 171 -4.09 -12.99 -8.42
CA PHE A 171 -3.80 -11.78 -7.66
C PHE A 171 -5.04 -10.90 -7.47
N ALA A 172 -5.86 -10.73 -8.53
CA ALA A 172 -7.12 -9.99 -8.42
C ALA A 172 -8.07 -10.62 -7.39
N ARG A 173 -8.12 -11.97 -7.31
CA ARG A 173 -8.90 -12.67 -6.26
C ARG A 173 -8.34 -12.45 -4.87
N LEU A 174 -7.01 -12.52 -4.72
CA LEU A 174 -6.34 -12.28 -3.44
C LEU A 174 -6.56 -10.85 -2.92
N GLN A 175 -6.78 -9.87 -3.80
CA GLN A 175 -7.08 -8.50 -3.41
C GLN A 175 -8.53 -8.24 -2.99
N GLN A 176 -9.43 -9.21 -3.14
CA GLN A 176 -10.83 -9.13 -2.66
C GLN A 176 -10.92 -9.48 -1.17
N ILE A 177 -10.43 -8.58 -0.33
CA ILE A 177 -10.19 -8.81 1.11
C ILE A 177 -11.42 -8.70 2.01
N GLY A 178 -12.62 -8.59 1.48
CA GLY A 178 -13.85 -8.55 2.26
C GLY A 178 -14.06 -7.35 3.19
N LEU A 179 -13.19 -6.33 3.11
CA LEU A 179 -13.33 -5.08 3.85
C LEU A 179 -13.86 -3.98 2.92
N PRO A 180 -15.13 -3.54 3.07
CA PRO A 180 -15.71 -2.54 2.18
C PRO A 180 -14.85 -1.27 2.08
N GLY A 181 -14.48 -0.90 0.86
CA GLY A 181 -13.64 0.26 0.58
C GLY A 181 -12.13 0.01 0.63
N PHE A 182 -11.71 -1.22 0.95
CA PHE A 182 -10.29 -1.62 0.98
C PHE A 182 -9.96 -2.77 0.02
N GLU A 183 -10.88 -3.18 -0.81
CA GLU A 183 -10.61 -4.10 -1.90
C GLU A 183 -9.61 -3.48 -2.89
N GLU A 184 -8.76 -4.28 -3.50
CA GLU A 184 -7.78 -3.86 -4.50
C GLU A 184 -6.82 -2.75 -4.02
N VAL A 185 -6.54 -2.72 -2.69
CA VAL A 185 -5.68 -1.68 -2.10
C VAL A 185 -4.21 -1.97 -2.33
N TYR A 186 -3.50 -0.94 -2.72
CA TYR A 186 -2.04 -0.90 -2.76
C TYR A 186 -1.49 0.48 -2.40
N ILE A 187 -0.21 0.50 -2.05
CA ILE A 187 0.55 1.72 -1.73
C ILE A 187 1.68 1.84 -2.75
N THR A 188 1.69 2.93 -3.49
CA THR A 188 2.81 3.31 -4.37
C THR A 188 3.62 4.42 -3.70
N ALA A 189 4.93 4.42 -3.92
CA ALA A 189 5.86 5.42 -3.39
C ALA A 189 6.24 6.48 -4.42
N ALA A 190 5.61 6.47 -5.59
CA ALA A 190 5.88 7.41 -6.66
C ALA A 190 4.95 8.63 -6.64
N PRO A 191 5.39 9.79 -7.17
CA PRO A 191 4.57 10.99 -7.24
C PRO A 191 3.33 10.79 -8.11
N ASP A 192 2.22 11.41 -7.73
CA ASP A 192 1.09 11.63 -8.63
C ASP A 192 1.59 12.52 -9.79
N ARG A 193 1.64 11.98 -10.99
CA ARG A 193 1.85 12.75 -12.22
C ARG A 193 0.55 13.40 -12.66
#